data_f041412073ad9457cb4f3f15d03c6766
#
_entry.id   f041412073ad9457cb4f3f15d03c6766
#
_cell.length_a   1.000
_cell.length_b   1.000
_cell.length_c   1.000
_cell.angle_alpha   90.00
_cell.angle_beta   90.00
_cell.angle_gamma   90.00
#
_symmetry.space_group_name_H-M   'P 1'
#
loop_
_entity.id
_entity.type
_entity.pdbx_description
1 polymer ?
#
loop_
_entity_poly.entity_id
_entity_poly.type
_entity_poly.pdbx_seq_one_letter_code
_entity_poly.pdbx_strand_id
1 'polypeptide(L)'
;GVDYVFHAAALKQVPSCEFFPLEATKTNVFGTQNTIDAAVANNVKRIICLSTDKAAYPINAMGISKALMEKVAVAASRNIPNDHTIVCLTRYGNVMASRGSVIPLFVKQIQEKAPLTVTDPKMTRFLMSLEDAVDLVLFAFLNGNQGDLFVNKAPASTIGDLAQAIKDIFKSDSEVKVIGTRHGEKLYETLCTREEMQKAEDMGEFYRIPADNRDLNYSRYFSEGETDT
;
A
#
# COMPACT_ATOMS: atom_id res chain seq x y z
N GLY A 1 26.83 2.46 -11.85
CA GLY A 1 25.50 3.08 -11.76
C GLY A 1 24.48 2.14 -11.16
N VAL A 2 23.32 2.64 -10.81
CA VAL A 2 22.17 1.88 -10.34
C VAL A 2 21.18 1.80 -11.50
N ASP A 3 20.75 0.57 -11.86
CA ASP A 3 19.79 0.36 -12.96
C ASP A 3 18.34 0.31 -12.47
N TYR A 4 18.11 -0.20 -11.25
CA TYR A 4 16.78 -0.42 -10.68
C TYR A 4 16.73 0.10 -9.26
N VAL A 5 15.63 0.77 -8.91
CA VAL A 5 15.39 1.29 -7.55
C VAL A 5 14.07 0.75 -7.03
N PHE A 6 14.10 0.14 -5.85
CA PHE A 6 12.91 -0.14 -5.06
C PHE A 6 12.84 0.84 -3.90
N HIS A 7 11.93 1.80 -4.00
CA HIS A 7 11.74 2.83 -2.99
C HIS A 7 10.70 2.40 -1.95
N ALA A 8 11.20 1.81 -0.85
CA ALA A 8 10.38 1.33 0.26
C ALA A 8 10.52 2.20 1.53
N ALA A 9 11.30 3.28 1.48
CA ALA A 9 11.48 4.18 2.62
C ALA A 9 10.19 4.93 2.94
N ALA A 10 9.68 4.79 4.17
CA ALA A 10 8.45 5.45 4.60
C ALA A 10 8.31 5.50 6.12
N LEU A 11 7.55 6.46 6.62
CA LEU A 11 6.94 6.40 7.94
C LEU A 11 5.61 5.66 7.81
N LYS A 12 5.48 4.49 8.46
CA LYS A 12 4.33 3.58 8.30
C LYS A 12 3.44 3.44 9.53
N GLN A 13 3.88 3.91 10.69
CA GLN A 13 3.13 3.77 11.93
C GLN A 13 2.02 4.82 12.02
N VAL A 14 0.76 4.37 12.04
CA VAL A 14 -0.40 5.26 12.07
C VAL A 14 -0.32 6.24 13.25
N PRO A 15 -0.11 5.81 14.52
CA PRO A 15 -0.05 6.76 15.63
C PRO A 15 1.05 7.82 15.47
N SER A 16 2.25 7.42 15.04
CA SER A 16 3.36 8.37 14.85
C SER A 16 3.06 9.39 13.75
N CYS A 17 2.41 8.96 12.66
CA CYS A 17 2.03 9.86 11.58
C CYS A 17 0.90 10.83 12.00
N GLU A 18 -0.04 10.40 12.85
CA GLU A 18 -1.07 11.27 13.41
C GLU A 18 -0.46 12.37 14.29
N PHE A 19 0.53 12.02 15.12
CA PHE A 19 1.22 13.01 15.95
C PHE A 19 2.16 13.93 15.16
N PHE A 20 2.77 13.42 14.08
CA PHE A 20 3.77 14.13 13.29
C PHE A 20 3.45 14.09 11.78
N PRO A 21 2.30 14.65 11.35
CA PRO A 21 1.86 14.55 9.96
C PRO A 21 2.82 15.24 8.97
N LEU A 22 3.48 16.30 9.38
CA LEU A 22 4.49 16.97 8.53
C LEU A 22 5.70 16.07 8.28
N GLU A 23 6.15 15.30 9.27
CA GLU A 23 7.26 14.36 9.08
C GLU A 23 6.84 13.18 8.18
N ALA A 24 5.58 12.72 8.31
CA ALA A 24 5.02 11.75 7.37
C ALA A 24 5.01 12.31 5.94
N THR A 25 4.60 13.56 5.75
CA THR A 25 4.59 14.23 4.44
C THR A 25 6.01 14.40 3.90
N LYS A 26 6.96 14.88 4.70
CA LYS A 26 8.36 15.04 4.27
C LYS A 26 8.97 13.71 3.81
N THR A 27 8.77 12.64 4.59
CA THR A 27 9.34 11.33 4.29
C THR A 27 8.60 10.64 3.14
N ASN A 28 7.27 10.52 3.25
CA ASN A 28 6.50 9.72 2.31
C ASN A 28 6.28 10.43 0.97
N VAL A 29 6.08 11.74 0.97
CA VAL A 29 5.77 12.51 -0.24
C VAL A 29 7.03 13.13 -0.85
N PHE A 30 7.67 14.04 -0.12
CA PHE A 30 8.88 14.71 -0.64
C PHE A 30 10.06 13.75 -0.79
N GLY A 31 10.22 12.78 0.14
CA GLY A 31 11.24 11.73 0.02
C GLY A 31 11.07 10.89 -1.24
N THR A 32 9.82 10.56 -1.62
CA THR A 32 9.53 9.86 -2.88
C THR A 32 9.85 10.74 -4.08
N GLN A 33 9.41 12.02 -4.10
CA GLN A 33 9.74 12.94 -5.19
C GLN A 33 11.25 13.06 -5.37
N ASN A 34 11.99 13.33 -4.30
CA ASN A 34 13.46 13.44 -4.35
C ASN A 34 14.13 12.16 -4.88
N THR A 35 13.58 10.97 -4.53
CA THR A 35 14.11 9.70 -5.03
C THR A 35 13.84 9.53 -6.52
N ILE A 36 12.66 9.92 -6.99
CA ILE A 36 12.32 9.89 -8.43
C ILE A 36 13.23 10.86 -9.18
N ASP A 37 13.40 12.10 -8.71
CA ASP A 37 14.25 13.09 -9.34
C ASP A 37 15.70 12.62 -9.44
N ALA A 38 16.22 12.01 -8.38
CA ALA A 38 17.54 11.42 -8.36
C ALA A 38 17.66 10.22 -9.33
N ALA A 39 16.63 9.38 -9.42
CA ALA A 39 16.61 8.25 -10.35
C ALA A 39 16.63 8.72 -11.80
N VAL A 40 15.83 9.73 -12.14
CA VAL A 40 15.78 10.34 -13.48
C VAL A 40 17.13 10.98 -13.83
N ALA A 41 17.68 11.80 -12.93
CA ALA A 41 18.97 12.48 -13.14
C ALA A 41 20.16 11.51 -13.34
N ASN A 42 20.05 10.27 -12.84
CA ASN A 42 21.08 9.25 -12.97
C ASN A 42 20.73 8.13 -13.98
N ASN A 43 19.74 8.35 -14.83
CA ASN A 43 19.32 7.40 -15.88
C ASN A 43 19.01 5.98 -15.33
N VAL A 44 18.39 5.90 -14.16
CA VAL A 44 17.86 4.64 -13.61
C VAL A 44 16.80 4.11 -14.56
N LYS A 45 16.86 2.83 -14.93
CA LYS A 45 15.91 2.25 -15.89
C LYS A 45 14.49 2.20 -15.33
N ARG A 46 14.34 1.78 -14.09
CA ARG A 46 13.03 1.67 -13.44
C ARG A 46 13.10 1.97 -11.95
N ILE A 47 12.10 2.66 -11.44
CA ILE A 47 11.86 2.87 -10.02
C ILE A 47 10.46 2.38 -9.65
N ILE A 48 10.38 1.55 -8.61
CA ILE A 48 9.11 1.10 -8.02
C ILE A 48 8.94 1.78 -6.67
N CYS A 49 7.85 2.53 -6.52
CA CYS A 49 7.49 3.21 -5.26
C CYS A 49 6.46 2.38 -4.50
N LEU A 50 6.80 1.98 -3.28
CA LEU A 50 5.94 1.17 -2.45
C LEU A 50 4.82 1.98 -1.81
N SER A 51 3.57 1.55 -2.03
CA SER A 51 2.38 2.06 -1.38
C SER A 51 1.70 1.01 -0.48
N THR A 52 0.46 1.22 -0.10
CA THR A 52 -0.28 0.42 0.89
C THR A 52 -1.79 0.48 0.63
N ASP A 53 -2.54 -0.53 1.07
CA ASP A 53 -4.01 -0.56 1.14
C ASP A 53 -4.60 0.68 1.83
N LYS A 54 -3.86 1.27 2.77
CA LYS A 54 -4.31 2.46 3.52
C LYS A 54 -4.30 3.75 2.68
N ALA A 55 -3.71 3.73 1.48
CA ALA A 55 -3.79 4.81 0.51
C ALA A 55 -5.14 4.82 -0.26
N ALA A 56 -5.84 3.67 -0.33
CA ALA A 56 -7.19 3.60 -0.88
C ALA A 56 -8.22 4.08 0.16
N TYR A 57 -9.02 5.10 -0.16
CA TYR A 57 -9.94 5.76 0.77
C TYR A 57 -9.31 6.07 2.15
N PRO A 58 -8.26 6.89 2.20
CA PRO A 58 -7.47 7.11 3.41
C PRO A 58 -8.25 7.86 4.49
N ILE A 59 -8.11 7.44 5.76
CA ILE A 59 -8.76 8.06 6.92
C ILE A 59 -7.77 8.57 7.98
N ASN A 60 -6.48 8.33 7.79
CA ASN A 60 -5.43 8.74 8.74
C ASN A 60 -4.25 9.39 8.02
N ALA A 61 -3.41 10.12 8.75
CA ALA A 61 -2.30 10.88 8.19
C ALA A 61 -1.30 10.00 7.41
N MET A 62 -1.07 8.77 7.87
CA MET A 62 -0.20 7.84 7.15
C MET A 62 -0.80 7.47 5.80
N GLY A 63 -2.06 7.04 5.75
CA GLY A 63 -2.77 6.70 4.52
C GLY A 63 -2.88 7.91 3.57
N ILE A 64 -3.21 9.11 4.11
CA ILE A 64 -3.28 10.35 3.32
C ILE A 64 -1.93 10.69 2.70
N SER A 65 -0.83 10.60 3.47
CA SER A 65 0.51 10.85 2.93
C SER A 65 0.91 9.85 1.84
N LYS A 66 0.52 8.58 1.98
CA LYS A 66 0.77 7.56 0.96
C LYS A 66 -0.11 7.76 -0.28
N ALA A 67 -1.38 8.14 -0.11
CA ALA A 67 -2.25 8.48 -1.24
C ALA A 67 -1.71 9.70 -2.02
N LEU A 68 -1.24 10.72 -1.31
CA LEU A 68 -0.61 11.88 -1.95
C LEU A 68 0.70 11.48 -2.65
N MET A 69 1.51 10.61 -2.03
CA MET A 69 2.73 10.06 -2.64
C MET A 69 2.42 9.34 -3.96
N GLU A 70 1.36 8.53 -4.03
CA GLU A 70 0.93 7.90 -5.29
C GLU A 70 0.63 8.95 -6.37
N LYS A 71 -0.12 9.99 -6.02
CA LYS A 71 -0.44 11.07 -6.97
C LYS A 71 0.80 11.81 -7.45
N VAL A 72 1.76 12.07 -6.55
CA VAL A 72 3.04 12.72 -6.89
C VAL A 72 3.86 11.83 -7.83
N ALA A 73 3.98 10.55 -7.55
CA ALA A 73 4.72 9.62 -8.41
C ALA A 73 4.09 9.49 -9.81
N VAL A 74 2.76 9.40 -9.89
CA VAL A 74 2.03 9.37 -11.18
C VAL A 74 2.18 10.71 -11.92
N ALA A 75 2.14 11.85 -11.22
CA ALA A 75 2.36 13.16 -11.84
C ALA A 75 3.80 13.31 -12.36
N ALA A 76 4.78 12.85 -11.59
CA ALA A 76 6.18 12.86 -12.02
C ALA A 76 6.38 11.99 -13.29
N SER A 77 5.77 10.81 -13.35
CA SER A 77 5.89 9.90 -14.50
C SER A 77 5.44 10.52 -15.83
N ARG A 78 4.44 11.41 -15.80
CA ARG A 78 3.92 12.09 -17.02
C ARG A 78 4.94 13.02 -17.67
N ASN A 79 5.89 13.55 -16.89
CA ASN A 79 6.90 14.48 -17.36
C ASN A 79 8.20 13.78 -17.79
N ILE A 80 8.26 12.46 -17.67
CA ILE A 80 9.45 11.66 -18.02
C ILE A 80 9.19 11.00 -19.37
N PRO A 81 10.05 11.18 -20.38
CA PRO A 81 9.94 10.49 -21.66
C PRO A 81 9.93 8.95 -21.49
N ASN A 82 9.19 8.24 -22.33
CA ASN A 82 9.02 6.78 -22.21
C ASN A 82 10.30 5.96 -22.44
N ASP A 83 11.31 6.55 -23.05
CA ASP A 83 12.64 5.96 -23.27
C ASP A 83 13.63 6.23 -22.13
N HIS A 84 13.19 6.93 -21.10
CA HIS A 84 13.95 7.22 -19.88
C HIS A 84 13.52 6.33 -18.70
N THR A 85 13.65 6.86 -17.50
CA THR A 85 13.27 6.17 -16.25
C THR A 85 11.77 5.89 -16.22
N ILE A 86 11.38 4.63 -16.07
CA ILE A 86 9.99 4.25 -15.84
C ILE A 86 9.69 4.29 -14.34
N VAL A 87 8.64 5.01 -13.98
CA VAL A 87 8.15 5.13 -12.59
C VAL A 87 6.87 4.32 -12.44
N CYS A 88 6.86 3.32 -11.56
CA CYS A 88 5.68 2.54 -11.22
C CYS A 88 5.45 2.51 -9.72
N LEU A 89 4.29 2.05 -9.33
CA LEU A 89 3.90 1.88 -7.93
C LEU A 89 3.42 0.45 -7.68
N THR A 90 3.57 0.01 -6.43
CA THR A 90 2.94 -1.21 -5.94
C THR A 90 2.14 -0.91 -4.70
N ARG A 91 0.94 -1.49 -4.57
CA ARG A 91 0.08 -1.38 -3.41
C ARG A 91 -0.27 -2.78 -2.91
N TYR A 92 -0.03 -3.03 -1.64
CA TYR A 92 -0.36 -4.29 -1.02
C TYR A 92 -0.89 -4.14 0.41
N GLY A 93 -1.51 -5.21 0.91
CA GLY A 93 -2.08 -5.28 2.24
C GLY A 93 -1.04 -5.46 3.34
N ASN A 94 -1.41 -6.22 4.35
CA ASN A 94 -0.55 -6.47 5.50
C ASN A 94 0.39 -7.64 5.18
N VAL A 95 1.69 -7.37 5.12
CA VAL A 95 2.70 -8.44 5.06
C VAL A 95 2.75 -9.13 6.42
N MET A 96 2.44 -10.44 6.43
CA MET A 96 2.39 -11.26 7.64
C MET A 96 3.71 -11.25 8.40
N ALA A 97 3.62 -11.29 9.73
CA ALA A 97 4.76 -11.30 10.65
C ALA A 97 5.74 -10.10 10.50
N SER A 98 5.37 -9.04 9.78
CA SER A 98 6.18 -7.83 9.69
C SER A 98 6.35 -7.15 11.06
N ARG A 99 7.48 -6.46 11.25
CA ARG A 99 7.80 -5.79 12.52
C ARG A 99 6.69 -4.82 12.96
N GLY A 100 6.22 -4.99 14.21
CA GLY A 100 5.16 -4.17 14.80
C GLY A 100 3.76 -4.50 14.28
N SER A 101 3.57 -5.65 13.62
CA SER A 101 2.25 -6.12 13.18
C SER A 101 1.58 -7.01 14.24
N VAL A 102 0.32 -7.34 13.99
CA VAL A 102 -0.55 -8.06 14.93
C VAL A 102 -0.07 -9.50 15.20
N ILE A 103 0.49 -10.20 14.20
CA ILE A 103 0.95 -11.60 14.38
C ILE A 103 2.08 -11.69 15.42
N PRO A 104 3.18 -10.93 15.33
CA PRO A 104 4.19 -10.91 16.38
C PRO A 104 3.65 -10.52 17.76
N LEU A 105 2.65 -9.62 17.82
CA LEU A 105 2.01 -9.26 19.07
C LEU A 105 1.27 -10.46 19.69
N PHE A 106 0.47 -11.18 18.91
CA PHE A 106 -0.26 -12.35 19.39
C PHE A 106 0.69 -13.46 19.84
N VAL A 107 1.75 -13.73 19.06
CA VAL A 107 2.76 -14.73 19.44
C VAL A 107 3.42 -14.35 20.77
N LYS A 108 3.81 -13.08 20.96
CA LYS A 108 4.37 -12.58 22.22
C LYS A 108 3.39 -12.77 23.39
N GLN A 109 2.12 -12.39 23.20
CA GLN A 109 1.09 -12.52 24.23
C GLN A 109 0.88 -13.99 24.62
N ILE A 110 0.87 -14.93 23.67
CA ILE A 110 0.80 -16.37 23.97
C ILE A 110 2.01 -16.83 24.78
N GLN A 111 3.22 -16.43 24.39
CA GLN A 111 4.46 -16.78 25.13
C GLN A 111 4.45 -16.25 26.57
N GLU A 112 3.88 -15.08 26.77
CA GLU A 112 3.74 -14.43 28.08
C GLU A 112 2.52 -14.94 28.87
N LYS A 113 1.75 -15.90 28.32
CA LYS A 113 0.47 -16.40 28.87
C LYS A 113 -0.54 -15.28 29.16
N ALA A 114 -0.48 -14.23 28.37
CA ALA A 114 -1.39 -13.09 28.42
C ALA A 114 -2.58 -13.29 27.45
N PRO A 115 -3.71 -12.61 27.69
CA PRO A 115 -4.82 -12.58 26.72
C PRO A 115 -4.39 -11.97 25.39
N LEU A 116 -4.92 -12.49 24.28
CA LEU A 116 -4.77 -11.87 22.95
C LEU A 116 -5.64 -10.61 22.88
N THR A 117 -5.01 -9.45 22.70
CA THR A 117 -5.76 -8.18 22.61
C THR A 117 -6.17 -7.89 21.18
N VAL A 118 -7.47 -7.86 20.93
CA VAL A 118 -8.09 -7.61 19.61
C VAL A 118 -8.89 -6.31 19.68
N THR A 119 -8.71 -5.42 18.71
CA THR A 119 -9.46 -4.16 18.64
C THR A 119 -10.93 -4.37 18.33
N ASP A 120 -11.22 -5.06 17.23
CA ASP A 120 -12.52 -5.57 16.85
C ASP A 120 -12.32 -6.89 16.09
N PRO A 121 -12.88 -8.02 16.53
CA PRO A 121 -12.71 -9.31 15.85
C PRO A 121 -13.29 -9.34 14.43
N LYS A 122 -14.21 -8.43 14.08
CA LYS A 122 -14.82 -8.34 12.75
C LYS A 122 -14.01 -7.47 11.77
N MET A 123 -12.97 -6.77 12.23
CA MET A 123 -12.07 -6.05 11.33
C MET A 123 -11.48 -6.97 10.30
N THR A 124 -11.49 -6.55 9.02
CA THR A 124 -10.86 -7.31 7.95
C THR A 124 -9.51 -6.73 7.57
N ARG A 125 -8.57 -7.60 7.22
CA ARG A 125 -7.25 -7.24 6.71
C ARG A 125 -6.90 -8.15 5.54
N PHE A 126 -6.28 -7.57 4.52
CA PHE A 126 -5.66 -8.33 3.45
C PHE A 126 -4.31 -8.85 3.94
N LEU A 127 -4.12 -10.15 3.85
CA LEU A 127 -2.90 -10.81 4.33
C LEU A 127 -2.11 -11.35 3.14
N MET A 128 -0.80 -11.17 3.18
CA MET A 128 0.10 -11.70 2.16
C MET A 128 1.43 -12.13 2.79
N SER A 129 2.11 -13.05 2.16
CA SER A 129 3.46 -13.44 2.55
C SER A 129 4.50 -12.38 2.14
N LEU A 130 5.71 -12.52 2.64
CA LEU A 130 6.82 -11.69 2.16
C LEU A 130 7.18 -12.03 0.71
N GLU A 131 7.04 -13.30 0.32
CA GLU A 131 7.26 -13.80 -1.02
C GLU A 131 6.28 -13.13 -2.01
N ASP A 132 4.97 -13.13 -1.72
CA ASP A 132 3.96 -12.43 -2.54
C ASP A 132 4.29 -10.93 -2.70
N ALA A 133 4.79 -10.31 -1.63
CA ALA A 133 5.18 -8.89 -1.67
C ALA A 133 6.38 -8.65 -2.59
N VAL A 134 7.36 -9.56 -2.58
CA VAL A 134 8.52 -9.51 -3.48
C VAL A 134 8.10 -9.78 -4.92
N ASP A 135 7.26 -10.79 -5.16
CA ASP A 135 6.77 -11.14 -6.48
C ASP A 135 6.01 -10.00 -7.14
N LEU A 136 5.18 -9.27 -6.39
CA LEU A 136 4.52 -8.07 -6.88
C LEU A 136 5.53 -7.01 -7.35
N VAL A 137 6.61 -6.78 -6.60
CA VAL A 137 7.64 -5.80 -6.96
C VAL A 137 8.40 -6.25 -8.21
N LEU A 138 8.77 -7.52 -8.28
CA LEU A 138 9.44 -8.09 -9.46
C LEU A 138 8.53 -8.04 -10.69
N PHE A 139 7.25 -8.34 -10.53
CA PHE A 139 6.25 -8.21 -11.59
C PHE A 139 6.15 -6.77 -12.10
N ALA A 140 6.12 -5.79 -11.21
CA ALA A 140 6.09 -4.37 -11.57
C ALA A 140 7.37 -3.93 -12.31
N PHE A 141 8.55 -4.44 -11.92
CA PHE A 141 9.79 -4.20 -12.64
C PHE A 141 9.76 -4.75 -14.08
N LEU A 142 9.13 -5.89 -14.29
CA LEU A 142 9.11 -6.55 -15.60
C LEU A 142 8.05 -5.98 -16.53
N ASN A 143 6.85 -5.64 -16.00
CA ASN A 143 5.65 -5.37 -16.78
C ASN A 143 5.15 -3.92 -16.72
N GLY A 144 5.75 -3.06 -15.84
CA GLY A 144 5.25 -1.72 -15.62
C GLY A 144 5.51 -0.75 -16.76
N ASN A 145 4.56 0.12 -17.03
CA ASN A 145 4.70 1.31 -17.85
C ASN A 145 4.62 2.57 -16.96
N GLN A 146 4.83 3.75 -17.56
CA GLN A 146 4.83 5.01 -16.83
C GLN A 146 3.55 5.22 -16.01
N GLY A 147 3.73 5.39 -14.71
CA GLY A 147 2.66 5.71 -13.76
C GLY A 147 1.74 4.55 -13.40
N ASP A 148 2.01 3.32 -13.85
CA ASP A 148 1.22 2.15 -13.48
C ASP A 148 1.26 1.88 -11.98
N LEU A 149 0.11 1.53 -11.42
CA LEU A 149 -0.01 1.02 -10.06
C LEU A 149 -0.40 -0.46 -10.11
N PHE A 150 0.41 -1.33 -9.54
CA PHE A 150 0.12 -2.75 -9.41
C PHE A 150 -0.39 -3.08 -8.01
N VAL A 151 -1.42 -3.91 -7.95
CA VAL A 151 -2.09 -4.30 -6.71
C VAL A 151 -2.16 -5.81 -6.61
N ASN A 152 -1.70 -6.37 -5.48
CA ASN A 152 -1.81 -7.81 -5.23
C ASN A 152 -3.27 -8.17 -4.89
N LYS A 153 -3.78 -9.26 -5.46
CA LYS A 153 -5.10 -9.86 -5.15
C LYS A 153 -5.03 -10.69 -3.86
N ALA A 154 -4.63 -10.05 -2.76
CA ALA A 154 -4.46 -10.73 -1.49
C ALA A 154 -5.80 -11.21 -0.90
N PRO A 155 -5.84 -12.39 -0.26
CA PRO A 155 -7.00 -12.84 0.49
C PRO A 155 -7.24 -11.94 1.71
N ALA A 156 -8.51 -11.78 2.08
CA ALA A 156 -8.91 -11.08 3.29
C ALA A 156 -9.24 -12.07 4.41
N SER A 157 -8.90 -11.69 5.63
CA SER A 157 -9.29 -12.42 6.84
C SER A 157 -9.78 -11.46 7.91
N THR A 158 -10.62 -11.92 8.81
CA THR A 158 -10.95 -11.17 10.02
C THR A 158 -9.82 -11.27 11.05
N ILE A 159 -9.73 -10.27 11.92
CA ILE A 159 -8.76 -10.32 13.03
C ILE A 159 -9.15 -11.43 14.03
N GLY A 160 -10.44 -11.73 14.15
CA GLY A 160 -10.92 -12.87 14.95
C GLY A 160 -10.42 -14.22 14.43
N ASP A 161 -10.56 -14.46 13.11
CA ASP A 161 -10.05 -15.69 12.48
C ASP A 161 -8.54 -15.79 12.60
N LEU A 162 -7.83 -14.68 12.42
CA LEU A 162 -6.38 -14.63 12.58
C LEU A 162 -5.95 -14.97 14.01
N ALA A 163 -6.64 -14.43 15.02
CA ALA A 163 -6.36 -14.73 16.41
C ALA A 163 -6.59 -16.22 16.71
N GLN A 164 -7.69 -16.79 16.19
CA GLN A 164 -7.98 -18.22 16.35
C GLN A 164 -6.93 -19.10 15.67
N ALA A 165 -6.57 -18.79 14.44
CA ALA A 165 -5.53 -19.53 13.72
C ALA A 165 -4.18 -19.54 14.45
N ILE A 166 -3.78 -18.40 15.03
CA ILE A 166 -2.54 -18.33 15.82
C ILE A 166 -2.66 -19.16 17.12
N LYS A 167 -3.81 -19.12 17.79
CA LYS A 167 -4.06 -19.99 18.96
C LYS A 167 -3.93 -21.47 18.61
N ASP A 168 -4.50 -21.89 17.47
CA ASP A 168 -4.47 -23.29 17.02
C ASP A 168 -3.05 -23.73 16.68
N ILE A 169 -2.27 -22.91 15.98
CA ILE A 169 -0.87 -23.19 15.65
C ILE A 169 -0.03 -23.37 16.93
N PHE A 170 -0.21 -22.50 17.92
CA PHE A 170 0.54 -22.54 19.18
C PHE A 170 -0.10 -23.45 20.24
N LYS A 171 -1.24 -24.11 19.93
CA LYS A 171 -2.02 -24.94 20.88
C LYS A 171 -2.28 -24.18 22.19
N SER A 172 -2.67 -22.91 22.07
CA SER A 172 -2.89 -22.01 23.19
C SER A 172 -4.37 -21.89 23.53
N ASP A 173 -4.67 -21.90 24.81
CA ASP A 173 -6.00 -21.64 25.38
C ASP A 173 -6.17 -20.15 25.81
N SER A 174 -5.23 -19.28 25.46
CA SER A 174 -5.29 -17.86 25.81
C SER A 174 -6.64 -17.24 25.45
N GLU A 175 -7.18 -16.46 26.37
CA GLU A 175 -8.41 -15.71 26.16
C GLU A 175 -8.21 -14.62 25.08
N VAL A 176 -9.26 -14.32 24.30
CA VAL A 176 -9.29 -13.19 23.39
C VAL A 176 -10.02 -12.02 24.07
N LYS A 177 -9.29 -10.94 24.33
CA LYS A 177 -9.83 -9.73 24.96
C LYS A 177 -10.06 -8.64 23.92
N VAL A 178 -11.32 -8.22 23.75
CA VAL A 178 -11.67 -7.08 22.89
C VAL A 178 -11.36 -5.77 23.63
N ILE A 179 -10.51 -4.90 23.00
CA ILE A 179 -10.06 -3.63 23.59
C ILE A 179 -10.70 -2.40 22.95
N GLY A 180 -11.50 -2.57 21.88
CA GLY A 180 -12.09 -1.47 21.11
C GLY A 180 -11.18 -0.92 20.01
N THR A 181 -11.78 -0.17 19.08
CA THR A 181 -11.09 0.42 17.94
C THR A 181 -10.17 1.56 18.37
N ARG A 182 -9.04 1.72 17.71
CA ARG A 182 -8.11 2.82 17.92
C ARG A 182 -8.39 3.96 16.96
N HIS A 183 -7.95 5.17 17.31
CA HIS A 183 -8.03 6.32 16.43
C HIS A 183 -7.29 6.05 15.12
N GLY A 184 -7.95 6.36 13.99
CA GLY A 184 -7.36 6.20 12.66
C GLY A 184 -7.32 4.76 12.12
N GLU A 185 -7.90 3.77 12.82
CA GLU A 185 -8.03 2.41 12.31
C GLU A 185 -9.31 2.23 11.48
N LYS A 186 -9.19 1.68 10.27
CA LYS A 186 -10.32 1.25 9.45
C LYS A 186 -10.88 -0.08 9.95
N LEU A 187 -12.20 -0.23 9.93
CA LEU A 187 -12.86 -1.52 10.13
C LEU A 187 -12.58 -2.46 8.95
N TYR A 188 -12.70 -1.94 7.74
CA TYR A 188 -12.48 -2.68 6.50
C TYR A 188 -11.42 -1.97 5.65
N GLU A 189 -10.40 -2.69 5.26
CA GLU A 189 -9.39 -2.18 4.33
C GLU A 189 -9.86 -2.35 2.88
N THR A 190 -9.28 -1.55 1.99
CA THR A 190 -9.57 -1.55 0.56
C THR A 190 -8.25 -1.54 -0.20
N LEU A 191 -8.04 -2.49 -1.12
CA LEU A 191 -6.85 -2.52 -1.97
C LEU A 191 -7.00 -1.63 -3.20
N CYS A 192 -8.17 -1.67 -3.85
CA CYS A 192 -8.52 -0.83 -4.98
C CYS A 192 -9.79 -0.04 -4.68
N THR A 193 -9.85 1.22 -5.07
CA THR A 193 -11.10 1.98 -4.99
C THR A 193 -12.08 1.52 -6.08
N ARG A 194 -13.35 1.88 -5.94
CA ARG A 194 -14.37 1.56 -6.95
C ARG A 194 -14.01 2.18 -8.30
N GLU A 195 -13.51 3.41 -8.30
CA GLU A 195 -13.10 4.17 -9.47
C GLU A 195 -11.85 3.56 -10.13
N GLU A 196 -10.92 3.04 -9.35
CA GLU A 196 -9.75 2.32 -9.86
C GLU A 196 -10.15 1.00 -10.51
N MET A 197 -11.11 0.28 -9.95
CA MET A 197 -11.58 -1.00 -10.50
C MET A 197 -12.26 -0.87 -11.87
N GLN A 198 -12.85 0.29 -12.20
CA GLN A 198 -13.46 0.52 -13.52
C GLN A 198 -12.43 0.45 -14.67
N LYS A 199 -11.17 0.81 -14.38
CA LYS A 199 -10.07 0.81 -15.37
C LYS A 199 -8.96 -0.20 -15.06
N ALA A 200 -9.15 -1.03 -14.02
CA ALA A 200 -8.17 -2.03 -13.65
C ALA A 200 -8.11 -3.16 -14.68
N GLU A 201 -6.93 -3.52 -15.09
CA GLU A 201 -6.65 -4.67 -15.94
C GLU A 201 -6.32 -5.89 -15.07
N ASP A 202 -6.97 -7.01 -15.34
CA ASP A 202 -6.69 -8.28 -14.67
C ASP A 202 -5.46 -8.93 -15.29
N MET A 203 -4.40 -9.09 -14.48
CA MET A 203 -3.13 -9.70 -14.90
C MET A 203 -2.84 -11.00 -14.12
N GLY A 204 -3.86 -11.77 -13.78
CA GLY A 204 -3.74 -13.01 -13.02
C GLY A 204 -3.71 -12.75 -11.51
N GLU A 205 -2.56 -12.88 -10.87
CA GLU A 205 -2.38 -12.64 -9.43
C GLU A 205 -2.44 -11.16 -9.03
N PHE A 206 -2.39 -10.25 -10.03
CA PHE A 206 -2.30 -8.82 -9.82
C PHE A 206 -3.36 -8.06 -10.62
N TYR A 207 -3.75 -6.90 -10.13
CA TYR A 207 -4.41 -5.86 -10.93
C TYR A 207 -3.38 -4.82 -11.35
N ARG A 208 -3.45 -4.38 -12.61
CA ARG A 208 -2.78 -3.19 -13.12
C ARG A 208 -3.79 -2.05 -13.18
N ILE A 209 -3.49 -0.95 -12.55
CA ILE A 209 -4.27 0.29 -12.65
C ILE A 209 -3.44 1.27 -13.48
N PRO A 210 -3.80 1.50 -14.75
CA PRO A 210 -3.04 2.39 -15.62
C PRO A 210 -3.12 3.83 -15.14
N ALA A 211 -2.06 4.60 -15.40
CA ALA A 211 -2.07 6.03 -15.13
C ALA A 211 -3.13 6.75 -15.96
N ASP A 212 -3.67 7.81 -15.41
CA ASP A 212 -4.49 8.74 -16.18
C ASP A 212 -3.59 9.60 -17.09
N ASN A 213 -3.60 9.33 -18.36
CA ASN A 213 -2.76 10.00 -19.37
C ASN A 213 -3.47 11.17 -20.06
N ARG A 214 -4.61 11.63 -19.54
CA ARG A 214 -5.33 12.78 -20.10
C ARG A 214 -4.50 14.05 -19.94
N ASP A 215 -4.45 14.85 -20.98
CA ASP A 215 -3.84 16.17 -20.95
C ASP A 215 -4.59 17.14 -20.01
N LEU A 216 -3.88 18.07 -19.42
CA LEU A 216 -4.44 19.17 -18.65
C LEU A 216 -5.14 20.17 -19.59
N ASN A 217 -6.19 19.75 -20.27
CA ASN A 217 -7.01 20.58 -21.11
C ASN A 217 -8.31 20.90 -20.38
N TYR A 218 -8.37 22.09 -19.77
CA TYR A 218 -9.53 22.52 -19.02
C TYR A 218 -10.83 22.54 -19.84
N SER A 219 -10.77 22.76 -21.16
CA SER A 219 -11.97 22.71 -22.01
C SER A 219 -12.53 21.31 -22.13
N ARG A 220 -11.70 20.28 -22.21
CA ARG A 220 -12.12 18.88 -22.19
C ARG A 220 -12.57 18.42 -20.80
N TYR A 221 -11.97 18.95 -19.74
CA TYR A 221 -12.34 18.61 -18.37
C TYR A 221 -13.82 18.88 -18.07
N PHE A 222 -14.40 19.90 -18.70
CA PHE A 222 -15.83 20.26 -18.56
C PHE A 222 -16.77 19.57 -19.58
N SER A 223 -16.25 18.97 -20.63
CA SER A 223 -17.05 18.41 -21.73
C SER A 223 -16.91 16.90 -21.90
N GLU A 224 -15.85 16.29 -21.36
CA GLU A 224 -15.55 14.85 -21.52
C GLU A 224 -15.42 14.21 -20.13
N GLY A 225 -16.47 13.48 -19.69
CA GLY A 225 -16.42 12.59 -18.52
C GLY A 225 -16.00 11.18 -18.93
N GLU A 226 -15.63 10.35 -17.96
CA GLU A 226 -15.58 8.90 -18.18
C GLU A 226 -17.02 8.41 -18.33
N THR A 227 -17.33 7.81 -19.47
CA THR A 227 -18.61 7.12 -19.67
C THR A 227 -18.58 5.84 -18.86
N ASP A 228 -19.56 5.67 -17.95
CA ASP A 228 -19.80 4.39 -17.29
C ASP A 228 -19.98 3.31 -18.37
N THR A 229 -19.06 2.34 -18.39
CA THR A 229 -19.18 1.10 -19.16
C THR A 229 -19.54 -0.03 -18.22
#